data_e6e30731ed545181e63e414505699ed2
#
_entry.id   e6e30731ed545181e63e414505699ed2
#
_cell.length_a   1.000
_cell.length_b   1.000
_cell.length_c   1.000
_cell.angle_alpha   90.00
_cell.angle_beta   90.00
_cell.angle_gamma   90.00
#
_symmetry.space_group_name_H-M   'P 1'
#
loop_
_entity.id
_entity.type
_entity.pdbx_description
1 polymer ?
#
loop_
_entity_poly.entity_id
_entity_poly.type
_entity_poly.pdbx_seq_one_letter_code
_entity_poly.pdbx_strand_id
1 'polypeptide(L)'
;MSKMQVLSLGQLPTLSSTIWTCDKVKQSWKWKGRSMEAVMQRFVDLNQKNLSYLDISACIESVNGKPAIKLTTSRFVGAIPIISPMNGKAVGDLTVIGRFGEDVGELISLLDSTIKPEYSDELQLVQDSQMTPPIFIECCKYLELYEQAEKFKWGKFTNEVRTSRQPSGSTLWSEHAIRTARNPMEFSVFHNKCNILTSDHPEWQQLNYVLQLAIEELESQRTPLRTRAVYSSQIARMKIKLRDKRCSPIDQIKLRTSDPYIIKQLKELANNILRNSTNEKLAWRMDYAEFFERYIQYLLSDVSKKKGAREVNNPHYSIRMRNRPSWALNYLEPDMIIQKGDKQIVVDAKYKSHLFNWNKDSEDIKETFRHDLHQILAYCSLNGMTQKQAILVYPFSDFICHEVKIYSSVTTSEVKVLMVGIPMVKNKIEEVKTRLNEVINFDNKCHHKQVLV
;
A
#
# COMPACT_ATOMS: atom_id res chain seq x y z
N MET A 1 9.30 -30.15 26.80
CA MET A 1 9.38 -28.83 26.14
C MET A 1 8.04 -28.13 26.32
N SER A 2 7.95 -27.13 27.19
CA SER A 2 6.73 -26.39 27.47
C SER A 2 6.40 -25.55 26.24
N LYS A 3 5.25 -25.80 25.58
CA LYS A 3 4.70 -24.94 24.54
C LYS A 3 4.69 -23.49 25.07
N MET A 4 5.56 -22.65 24.53
CA MET A 4 5.52 -21.21 24.76
C MET A 4 4.15 -20.74 24.27
N GLN A 5 3.29 -20.32 25.21
CA GLN A 5 2.04 -19.66 24.84
C GLN A 5 2.42 -18.37 24.12
N VAL A 6 2.23 -18.38 22.81
CA VAL A 6 2.39 -17.19 21.97
C VAL A 6 1.34 -16.19 22.45
N LEU A 7 1.81 -15.03 22.86
CA LEU A 7 0.97 -13.92 23.22
C LEU A 7 0.17 -13.47 22.01
N SER A 8 -1.11 -13.71 22.00
CA SER A 8 -2.03 -12.96 21.15
C SER A 8 -2.09 -11.53 21.70
N LEU A 9 -1.10 -10.72 21.36
CA LEU A 9 -1.02 -9.31 21.76
C LEU A 9 -2.11 -8.45 21.12
N GLY A 10 -2.99 -9.06 20.39
CA GLY A 10 -4.20 -8.46 19.83
C GLY A 10 -3.93 -7.56 18.65
N GLN A 11 -4.95 -7.38 17.89
CA GLN A 11 -5.01 -6.39 16.82
C GLN A 11 -5.35 -5.02 17.42
N LEU A 12 -4.61 -4.00 17.04
CA LEU A 12 -4.90 -2.61 17.39
C LEU A 12 -5.57 -1.93 16.19
N PRO A 13 -6.67 -1.23 16.38
CA PRO A 13 -7.23 -0.41 15.30
C PRO A 13 -6.38 0.85 15.08
N THR A 14 -6.34 1.38 13.86
CA THR A 14 -5.75 2.69 13.55
C THR A 14 -6.44 3.82 14.33
N LEU A 15 -5.76 4.94 14.54
CA LEU A 15 -6.30 6.15 15.18
C LEU A 15 -6.96 5.87 16.54
N SER A 16 -6.38 4.99 17.33
CA SER A 16 -6.93 4.56 18.62
C SER A 16 -5.89 4.56 19.73
N SER A 17 -6.36 4.62 20.97
CA SER A 17 -5.55 4.41 22.16
C SER A 17 -6.03 3.17 22.89
N THR A 18 -5.13 2.22 23.11
CA THR A 18 -5.41 0.97 23.81
C THR A 18 -4.56 0.91 25.08
N ILE A 19 -5.19 0.55 26.18
CA ILE A 19 -4.53 0.42 27.48
C ILE A 19 -4.33 -1.07 27.81
N TRP A 20 -3.09 -1.45 28.06
CA TRP A 20 -2.73 -2.76 28.59
C TRP A 20 -2.53 -2.66 30.09
N THR A 21 -3.53 -3.13 30.85
CA THR A 21 -3.51 -3.13 32.31
C THR A 21 -2.51 -4.14 32.86
N CYS A 22 -2.13 -3.98 34.13
CA CYS A 22 -1.27 -4.92 34.86
C CYS A 22 -1.71 -6.38 34.73
N ASP A 23 -3.00 -6.65 34.78
CA ASP A 23 -3.52 -8.01 34.75
C ASP A 23 -3.33 -8.63 33.37
N LYS A 24 -3.57 -7.87 32.30
CA LYS A 24 -3.29 -8.29 30.91
C LYS A 24 -1.81 -8.56 30.69
N VAL A 25 -0.95 -7.69 31.20
CA VAL A 25 0.50 -7.82 31.11
C VAL A 25 1.00 -9.03 31.90
N LYS A 26 0.45 -9.27 33.11
CA LYS A 26 0.80 -10.45 33.93
C LYS A 26 0.40 -11.78 33.29
N GLN A 27 -0.75 -11.85 32.67
CA GLN A 27 -1.19 -13.05 31.92
C GLN A 27 -0.27 -13.33 30.73
N SER A 28 0.19 -12.27 30.11
CA SER A 28 1.00 -12.33 28.91
C SER A 28 2.46 -12.70 29.18
N TRP A 29 3.05 -12.17 30.27
CA TRP A 29 4.45 -12.41 30.60
C TRP A 29 4.55 -13.07 31.96
N LYS A 30 4.97 -14.34 32.01
CA LYS A 30 5.16 -15.09 33.25
C LYS A 30 6.09 -14.31 34.20
N TRP A 31 5.49 -13.60 35.10
CA TRP A 31 6.12 -12.67 36.02
C TRP A 31 6.69 -13.37 37.24
N LYS A 32 7.92 -13.05 37.66
CA LYS A 32 8.48 -13.40 38.98
C LYS A 32 9.37 -12.27 39.45
N GLY A 33 8.99 -11.66 40.57
CA GLY A 33 9.90 -10.95 41.50
C GLY A 33 10.46 -9.56 41.11
N ARG A 34 9.95 -8.89 40.04
CA ARG A 34 10.38 -7.54 39.67
C ARG A 34 9.26 -6.51 39.84
N SER A 35 9.58 -5.22 39.91
CA SER A 35 8.57 -4.16 39.87
C SER A 35 7.83 -4.19 38.55
N MET A 36 6.48 -4.11 38.55
CA MET A 36 5.64 -4.12 37.36
C MET A 36 5.99 -2.96 36.42
N GLU A 37 6.19 -1.80 37.00
CA GLU A 37 6.57 -0.59 36.29
C GLU A 37 7.89 -0.78 35.54
N ALA A 38 8.90 -1.37 36.18
CA ALA A 38 10.19 -1.64 35.58
C ALA A 38 10.09 -2.59 34.35
N VAL A 39 9.18 -3.55 34.39
CA VAL A 39 8.98 -4.45 33.21
C VAL A 39 8.20 -3.77 32.09
N MET A 40 7.23 -2.95 32.46
CA MET A 40 6.51 -2.16 31.45
C MET A 40 7.44 -1.15 30.77
N GLN A 41 8.31 -0.48 31.57
CA GLN A 41 9.32 0.43 31.02
C GLN A 41 10.27 -0.33 30.09
N ARG A 42 10.79 -1.46 30.54
CA ARG A 42 11.65 -2.30 29.68
C ARG A 42 10.97 -2.77 28.40
N PHE A 43 9.66 -3.05 28.44
CA PHE A 43 8.90 -3.37 27.23
C PHE A 43 8.88 -2.19 26.26
N VAL A 44 8.58 -1.00 26.73
CA VAL A 44 8.56 0.21 25.91
C VAL A 44 9.94 0.45 25.30
N ASP A 45 11.00 0.39 26.11
CA ASP A 45 12.38 0.65 25.68
C ASP A 45 12.83 -0.35 24.59
N LEU A 46 12.60 -1.65 24.81
CA LEU A 46 12.99 -2.70 23.87
C LEU A 46 12.22 -2.66 22.55
N ASN A 47 10.98 -2.17 22.58
CA ASN A 47 10.12 -2.15 21.40
C ASN A 47 10.03 -0.77 20.75
N GLN A 48 10.70 0.25 21.25
CA GLN A 48 10.59 1.62 20.75
C GLN A 48 10.82 1.71 19.23
N LYS A 49 11.88 1.05 18.72
CA LYS A 49 12.19 1.03 17.28
C LYS A 49 11.09 0.36 16.47
N ASN A 50 10.60 -0.79 16.94
CA ASN A 50 9.55 -1.55 16.26
C ASN A 50 8.22 -0.77 16.26
N LEU A 51 7.83 -0.22 17.40
CA LEU A 51 6.63 0.60 17.53
C LEU A 51 6.71 1.86 16.67
N SER A 52 7.85 2.54 16.64
CA SER A 52 8.06 3.72 15.79
C SER A 52 7.93 3.41 14.29
N TYR A 53 8.23 2.18 13.86
CA TYR A 53 8.06 1.78 12.47
C TYR A 53 6.58 1.84 12.02
N LEU A 54 5.63 1.51 12.91
CA LEU A 54 4.19 1.67 12.69
C LEU A 54 3.64 3.01 13.23
N ASP A 55 4.53 3.93 13.62
CA ASP A 55 4.16 5.21 14.25
C ASP A 55 3.22 5.00 15.45
N ILE A 56 3.53 4.00 16.27
CA ILE A 56 2.83 3.72 17.53
C ILE A 56 3.59 4.40 18.66
N SER A 57 2.93 5.30 19.38
CA SER A 57 3.46 5.83 20.63
C SER A 57 3.09 4.92 21.80
N ALA A 58 4.07 4.69 22.68
CA ALA A 58 3.88 3.90 23.90
C ALA A 58 4.31 4.72 25.11
N CYS A 59 3.46 4.81 26.10
CA CYS A 59 3.79 5.45 27.38
C CYS A 59 3.21 4.67 28.55
N ILE A 60 3.76 4.91 29.76
CA ILE A 60 3.23 4.32 30.97
C ILE A 60 2.32 5.35 31.64
N GLU A 61 1.11 4.93 31.92
CA GLU A 61 0.10 5.73 32.63
C GLU A 61 -0.34 5.00 33.91
N SER A 62 -0.87 5.73 34.88
CA SER A 62 -1.50 5.13 36.05
C SER A 62 -3.00 4.99 35.82
N VAL A 63 -3.50 3.77 35.88
CA VAL A 63 -4.92 3.44 35.78
C VAL A 63 -5.37 2.81 37.11
N ASN A 64 -6.27 3.45 37.83
CA ASN A 64 -6.74 2.99 39.13
C ASN A 64 -5.57 2.74 40.14
N GLY A 65 -4.56 3.60 40.13
CA GLY A 65 -3.40 3.48 40.99
C GLY A 65 -2.40 2.37 40.64
N LYS A 66 -2.58 1.72 39.48
CA LYS A 66 -1.68 0.69 38.97
C LYS A 66 -1.05 1.13 37.66
N PRO A 67 0.23 0.81 37.37
CA PRO A 67 0.86 1.14 36.12
C PRO A 67 0.19 0.35 34.96
N ALA A 68 0.03 1.00 33.82
CA ALA A 68 -0.49 0.42 32.58
C ALA A 68 0.27 0.97 31.37
N ILE A 69 0.39 0.19 30.30
CA ILE A 69 0.96 0.63 29.04
C ILE A 69 -0.17 1.16 28.17
N LYS A 70 -0.06 2.42 27.76
CA LYS A 70 -0.94 3.01 26.76
C LYS A 70 -0.22 2.99 25.41
N LEU A 71 -0.85 2.36 24.44
CA LEU A 71 -0.41 2.33 23.04
C LEU A 71 -1.36 3.19 22.22
N THR A 72 -0.82 4.18 21.54
CA THR A 72 -1.61 5.05 20.65
C THR A 72 -1.13 4.83 19.22
N THR A 73 -2.03 4.35 18.37
CA THR A 73 -1.79 4.08 16.96
C THR A 73 -2.10 5.31 16.11
N SER A 74 -1.39 5.46 15.01
CA SER A 74 -1.60 6.51 14.02
C SER A 74 -2.33 5.98 12.76
N ARG A 75 -1.95 6.48 11.61
CA ARG A 75 -2.54 6.17 10.30
C ARG A 75 -1.99 4.92 9.62
N PHE A 76 -0.93 4.31 10.15
CA PHE A 76 -0.34 3.12 9.51
C PHE A 76 -1.03 1.84 9.95
N VAL A 77 -1.27 0.96 8.98
CA VAL A 77 -1.61 -0.45 9.21
C VAL A 77 -0.41 -1.32 8.90
N GLY A 78 -0.35 -2.51 9.49
CA GLY A 78 0.76 -3.42 9.24
C GLY A 78 1.03 -4.35 10.40
N ALA A 79 2.23 -4.94 10.39
CA ALA A 79 2.68 -5.88 11.41
C ALA A 79 4.14 -5.66 11.78
N ILE A 80 4.45 -5.76 13.07
CA ILE A 80 5.79 -5.65 13.63
C ILE A 80 6.05 -6.75 14.66
N PRO A 81 7.29 -7.23 14.81
CA PRO A 81 7.63 -8.15 15.87
C PRO A 81 7.65 -7.46 17.23
N ILE A 82 7.23 -8.18 18.27
CA ILE A 82 7.28 -7.71 19.66
C ILE A 82 8.33 -8.48 20.43
N ILE A 83 9.18 -7.74 21.12
CA ILE A 83 10.26 -8.24 21.96
C ILE A 83 9.77 -8.35 23.39
N SER A 84 9.93 -9.53 23.98
CA SER A 84 9.58 -9.77 25.39
C SER A 84 10.52 -9.02 26.34
N PRO A 85 9.99 -8.30 27.32
CA PRO A 85 10.80 -7.66 28.36
C PRO A 85 11.49 -8.67 29.30
N MET A 86 11.08 -9.94 29.28
CA MET A 86 11.61 -10.98 30.15
C MET A 86 12.94 -11.54 29.65
N ASN A 87 13.07 -11.81 28.36
CA ASN A 87 14.21 -12.49 27.77
C ASN A 87 14.86 -11.76 26.58
N GLY A 88 14.30 -10.63 26.15
CA GLY A 88 14.80 -9.86 24.99
C GLY A 88 14.62 -10.56 23.62
N LYS A 89 13.78 -11.60 23.53
CA LYS A 89 13.52 -12.31 22.30
C LYS A 89 12.15 -11.93 21.71
N ALA A 90 12.02 -12.00 20.41
CA ALA A 90 10.73 -11.85 19.75
C ALA A 90 9.78 -12.98 20.18
N VAL A 91 8.56 -12.63 20.56
CA VAL A 91 7.57 -13.56 21.15
C VAL A 91 6.25 -13.60 20.37
N GLY A 92 6.07 -12.73 19.42
CA GLY A 92 4.87 -12.63 18.60
C GLY A 92 4.89 -11.33 17.82
N ASP A 93 3.82 -11.09 17.07
CA ASP A 93 3.66 -9.91 16.26
C ASP A 93 2.53 -9.03 16.79
N LEU A 94 2.73 -7.72 16.72
CA LEU A 94 1.69 -6.72 16.94
C LEU A 94 1.17 -6.29 15.57
N THR A 95 -0.14 -6.38 15.38
CA THR A 95 -0.78 -5.98 14.13
C THR A 95 -1.63 -4.73 14.35
N VAL A 96 -1.55 -3.79 13.40
CA VAL A 96 -2.46 -2.65 13.33
C VAL A 96 -3.35 -2.83 12.12
N ILE A 97 -4.67 -2.79 12.35
CA ILE A 97 -5.70 -2.96 11.33
C ILE A 97 -6.48 -1.67 11.13
N GLY A 98 -7.18 -1.53 10.03
CA GLY A 98 -8.10 -0.43 9.81
C GLY A 98 -9.18 -0.37 10.90
N ARG A 99 -9.51 0.83 11.34
CA ARG A 99 -10.48 1.04 12.43
C ARG A 99 -11.91 0.68 12.05
N PHE A 100 -12.22 0.71 10.77
CA PHE A 100 -13.59 0.68 10.25
C PHE A 100 -13.99 -0.68 9.69
N GLY A 101 -13.25 -1.74 10.01
CA GLY A 101 -13.56 -3.13 9.66
C GLY A 101 -13.49 -3.42 8.17
N GLU A 102 -12.62 -2.70 7.47
CA GLU A 102 -12.50 -2.80 6.02
C GLU A 102 -11.87 -4.11 5.58
N ASP A 103 -12.41 -4.68 4.54
CA ASP A 103 -11.67 -5.58 3.70
C ASP A 103 -10.77 -4.78 2.76
N VAL A 104 -9.61 -4.35 3.31
CA VAL A 104 -8.63 -3.51 2.61
C VAL A 104 -8.21 -4.13 1.29
N GLY A 105 -8.03 -5.46 1.28
CA GLY A 105 -7.67 -6.16 0.06
C GLY A 105 -8.68 -5.97 -1.06
N GLU A 106 -9.98 -5.97 -0.74
CA GLU A 106 -11.02 -5.73 -1.72
C GLU A 106 -11.10 -4.28 -2.18
N LEU A 107 -10.86 -3.31 -1.29
CA LEU A 107 -10.83 -1.90 -1.65
C LEU A 107 -9.59 -1.53 -2.47
N ILE A 108 -8.42 -2.04 -2.10
CA ILE A 108 -7.18 -1.82 -2.86
C ILE A 108 -7.31 -2.33 -4.30
N SER A 109 -8.03 -3.44 -4.51
CA SER A 109 -8.27 -3.96 -5.87
C SER A 109 -9.14 -3.07 -6.75
N LEU A 110 -9.81 -2.05 -6.18
CA LEU A 110 -10.58 -1.05 -6.92
C LEU A 110 -9.75 0.18 -7.29
N LEU A 111 -8.68 0.41 -6.55
CA LEU A 111 -7.81 1.56 -6.74
C LEU A 111 -6.70 1.19 -7.71
N ASP A 112 -6.41 2.08 -8.64
CA ASP A 112 -5.23 1.94 -9.47
C ASP A 112 -3.99 1.88 -8.58
N SER A 113 -3.34 0.82 -8.67
CA SER A 113 -2.24 0.17 -7.96
C SER A 113 -1.03 1.02 -7.52
N THR A 114 -1.17 2.27 -7.13
CA THR A 114 -0.05 3.11 -6.67
C THR A 114 0.33 2.86 -5.21
N ILE A 115 -0.60 2.38 -4.39
CA ILE A 115 -0.38 2.13 -2.97
C ILE A 115 0.38 0.83 -2.79
N LYS A 116 1.52 0.89 -2.11
CA LYS A 116 2.38 -0.27 -1.86
C LYS A 116 2.62 -0.43 -0.36
N PRO A 117 2.63 -1.67 0.15
CA PRO A 117 3.19 -1.91 1.46
C PRO A 117 4.70 -1.58 1.45
N GLU A 118 5.16 -0.90 2.49
CA GLU A 118 6.58 -0.70 2.77
C GLU A 118 7.07 -1.84 3.66
N TYR A 119 8.22 -2.41 3.33
CA TYR A 119 8.82 -3.50 4.10
C TYR A 119 10.05 -2.99 4.85
N SER A 120 10.24 -3.51 6.06
CA SER A 120 11.45 -3.25 6.84
C SER A 120 12.51 -4.30 6.50
N ASP A 121 13.69 -3.87 6.10
CA ASP A 121 14.81 -4.78 5.85
C ASP A 121 15.43 -5.37 7.15
N GLU A 122 15.08 -4.80 8.31
CA GLU A 122 15.71 -5.16 9.59
C GLU A 122 14.79 -5.93 10.54
N LEU A 123 13.47 -5.78 10.41
CA LEU A 123 12.50 -6.33 11.35
C LEU A 123 11.85 -7.59 10.74
N GLN A 124 12.07 -8.74 11.39
CA GLN A 124 11.49 -10.02 10.98
C GLN A 124 10.31 -10.37 11.87
N LEU A 125 9.18 -10.72 11.27
CA LEU A 125 7.99 -11.19 11.97
C LEU A 125 8.19 -12.62 12.49
N VAL A 126 7.54 -12.93 13.59
CA VAL A 126 7.45 -14.29 14.12
C VAL A 126 6.46 -15.11 13.24
N GLN A 127 6.67 -16.41 13.10
CA GLN A 127 5.94 -17.27 12.14
C GLN A 127 4.41 -17.31 12.26
N ASP A 128 3.85 -16.82 13.36
CA ASP A 128 2.42 -16.88 13.64
C ASP A 128 1.67 -15.56 13.37
N SER A 129 2.22 -14.69 12.51
CA SER A 129 1.56 -13.43 12.16
C SER A 129 0.18 -13.68 11.53
N GLN A 130 -0.85 -13.11 12.14
CA GLN A 130 -2.25 -13.22 11.66
C GLN A 130 -2.52 -12.33 10.44
N MET A 131 -1.63 -11.42 10.11
CA MET A 131 -1.79 -10.46 9.03
C MET A 131 -0.60 -10.51 8.07
N THR A 132 -0.86 -10.95 6.87
CA THR A 132 0.13 -10.95 5.78
C THR A 132 -0.02 -9.68 4.94
N PRO A 133 1.10 -9.14 4.38
CA PRO A 133 1.01 -8.03 3.46
C PRO A 133 0.17 -8.43 2.23
N PRO A 134 -0.54 -7.50 1.60
CA PRO A 134 -1.34 -7.78 0.41
C PRO A 134 -0.45 -7.94 -0.84
N ILE A 135 0.32 -9.03 -0.91
CA ILE A 135 1.29 -9.35 -1.98
C ILE A 135 0.62 -9.43 -3.35
N PHE A 136 -0.66 -9.83 -3.39
CA PHE A 136 -1.41 -9.94 -4.64
C PHE A 136 -1.42 -8.63 -5.46
N ILE A 137 -1.24 -7.46 -4.83
CA ILE A 137 -1.15 -6.16 -5.52
C ILE A 137 0.11 -6.13 -6.40
N GLU A 138 1.23 -6.55 -5.85
CA GLU A 138 2.50 -6.64 -6.59
C GLU A 138 2.43 -7.70 -7.68
N CYS A 139 1.74 -8.81 -7.39
CA CYS A 139 1.49 -9.86 -8.38
C CYS A 139 0.64 -9.37 -9.56
N CYS A 140 -0.42 -8.59 -9.32
CA CYS A 140 -1.21 -7.97 -10.38
C CYS A 140 -0.35 -7.08 -11.29
N LYS A 141 0.43 -6.17 -10.69
CA LYS A 141 1.36 -5.29 -11.42
C LYS A 141 2.39 -6.08 -12.20
N TYR A 142 2.91 -7.15 -11.60
CA TYR A 142 3.88 -8.00 -12.24
C TYR A 142 3.32 -8.64 -13.50
N LEU A 143 2.09 -9.17 -13.47
CA LEU A 143 1.44 -9.73 -14.65
C LEU A 143 1.32 -8.69 -15.78
N GLU A 144 0.85 -7.48 -15.46
CA GLU A 144 0.67 -6.40 -16.45
C GLU A 144 2.00 -5.98 -17.07
N LEU A 145 3.00 -5.76 -16.21
CA LEU A 145 4.33 -5.34 -16.64
C LEU A 145 5.06 -6.44 -17.41
N TYR A 146 4.85 -7.71 -17.03
CA TYR A 146 5.41 -8.86 -17.75
C TYR A 146 4.86 -8.95 -19.18
N GLU A 147 3.55 -8.73 -19.39
CA GLU A 147 2.97 -8.68 -20.75
C GLU A 147 3.59 -7.57 -21.62
N GLN A 148 3.82 -6.41 -21.03
CA GLN A 148 4.46 -5.29 -21.73
C GLN A 148 5.94 -5.62 -22.03
N ALA A 149 6.67 -6.17 -21.08
CA ALA A 149 8.06 -6.55 -21.23
C ALA A 149 8.24 -7.67 -22.29
N GLU A 150 7.30 -8.62 -22.38
CA GLU A 150 7.30 -9.67 -23.39
C GLU A 150 7.16 -9.09 -24.81
N LYS A 151 6.32 -8.08 -25.00
CA LYS A 151 6.17 -7.37 -26.28
C LYS A 151 7.45 -6.63 -26.70
N PHE A 152 8.24 -6.19 -25.72
CA PHE A 152 9.53 -5.54 -25.94
C PHE A 152 10.60 -6.47 -26.53
N LYS A 153 10.41 -7.81 -26.45
CA LYS A 153 11.32 -8.84 -27.00
C LYS A 153 12.77 -8.66 -26.54
N TRP A 154 12.98 -8.51 -25.23
CA TRP A 154 14.31 -8.33 -24.65
C TRP A 154 15.18 -9.58 -24.91
N GLY A 155 16.06 -9.48 -25.91
CA GLY A 155 16.98 -10.52 -26.30
C GLY A 155 18.38 -10.32 -25.73
N LYS A 156 19.05 -11.43 -25.44
CA LYS A 156 20.46 -11.46 -25.08
C LYS A 156 21.19 -12.50 -25.92
N PHE A 157 22.47 -12.25 -26.15
CA PHE A 157 23.33 -13.23 -26.78
C PHE A 157 23.66 -14.36 -25.78
N THR A 158 23.38 -15.59 -26.16
CA THR A 158 23.73 -16.80 -25.39
C THR A 158 24.52 -17.72 -26.27
N ASN A 159 25.49 -18.44 -25.65
CA ASN A 159 26.23 -19.48 -26.34
C ASN A 159 25.43 -20.78 -26.34
N GLU A 160 25.06 -21.26 -27.51
CA GLU A 160 24.36 -22.51 -27.69
C GLU A 160 25.21 -23.45 -28.57
N VAL A 161 25.26 -24.72 -28.20
CA VAL A 161 25.93 -25.74 -29.04
C VAL A 161 24.92 -26.29 -30.04
N ARG A 162 25.15 -26.04 -31.33
CA ARG A 162 24.30 -26.53 -32.41
C ARG A 162 25.04 -27.58 -33.21
N THR A 163 24.29 -28.60 -33.60
CA THR A 163 24.77 -29.64 -34.47
C THR A 163 24.52 -29.28 -35.93
N SER A 164 25.53 -29.33 -36.78
CA SER A 164 25.39 -29.08 -38.21
C SER A 164 26.32 -30.03 -39.00
N ARG A 165 26.09 -30.08 -40.32
CA ARG A 165 26.95 -30.85 -41.25
C ARG A 165 28.17 -30.06 -41.74
N GLN A 166 28.29 -28.82 -41.32
CA GLN A 166 29.43 -27.94 -41.66
C GLN A 166 29.97 -27.28 -40.42
N PRO A 167 31.28 -27.09 -40.30
CA PRO A 167 31.86 -26.31 -39.22
C PRO A 167 31.42 -24.84 -39.36
N SER A 168 30.95 -24.26 -38.27
CA SER A 168 30.53 -22.86 -38.24
C SER A 168 30.75 -22.25 -36.83
N GLY A 169 31.09 -20.97 -36.79
CA GLY A 169 31.41 -20.29 -35.53
C GLY A 169 32.61 -20.93 -34.82
N SER A 170 32.49 -21.23 -33.53
CA SER A 170 33.52 -21.94 -32.74
C SER A 170 33.18 -23.41 -32.67
N THR A 171 33.72 -24.21 -33.60
CA THR A 171 33.54 -25.65 -33.61
C THR A 171 34.30 -26.31 -32.45
N LEU A 172 33.67 -27.27 -31.76
CA LEU A 172 34.26 -28.05 -30.66
C LEU A 172 35.11 -29.18 -31.22
N TRP A 173 36.27 -28.85 -31.79
CA TRP A 173 37.15 -29.78 -32.47
C TRP A 173 37.60 -30.97 -31.63
N SER A 174 37.90 -30.76 -30.35
CA SER A 174 38.28 -31.81 -29.42
C SER A 174 37.17 -32.87 -29.26
N GLU A 175 35.92 -32.44 -29.09
CA GLU A 175 34.77 -33.34 -29.02
C GLU A 175 34.54 -34.05 -30.37
N HIS A 176 34.65 -33.32 -31.46
CA HIS A 176 34.53 -33.90 -32.81
C HIS A 176 35.56 -35.01 -33.03
N ALA A 177 36.83 -34.77 -32.71
CA ALA A 177 37.89 -35.76 -32.86
C ALA A 177 37.63 -37.04 -32.02
N ILE A 178 37.20 -36.88 -30.75
CA ILE A 178 36.86 -38.01 -29.87
C ILE A 178 35.68 -38.82 -30.43
N ARG A 179 34.64 -38.15 -30.91
CA ARG A 179 33.45 -38.80 -31.47
C ARG A 179 33.73 -39.52 -32.76
N THR A 180 34.45 -38.89 -33.67
CA THR A 180 34.85 -39.48 -34.95
C THR A 180 35.76 -40.71 -34.75
N ALA A 181 36.65 -40.66 -33.73
CA ALA A 181 37.48 -41.83 -33.37
C ALA A 181 36.65 -43.00 -32.83
N ARG A 182 35.56 -42.73 -32.14
CA ARG A 182 34.63 -43.77 -31.63
C ARG A 182 33.62 -44.23 -32.67
N ASN A 183 33.12 -43.32 -33.52
CA ASN A 183 32.15 -43.60 -34.56
C ASN A 183 32.49 -42.82 -35.83
N PRO A 184 33.14 -43.43 -36.85
CA PRO A 184 33.52 -42.78 -38.10
C PRO A 184 32.34 -42.19 -38.88
N MET A 185 31.12 -42.68 -38.69
CA MET A 185 29.90 -42.15 -39.34
C MET A 185 29.56 -40.74 -38.86
N GLU A 186 30.08 -40.29 -37.75
CA GLU A 186 29.88 -38.93 -37.23
C GLU A 186 30.90 -37.91 -37.76
N PHE A 187 31.76 -38.29 -38.70
CA PHE A 187 32.75 -37.39 -39.32
C PHE A 187 32.11 -36.12 -39.92
N SER A 188 30.92 -36.21 -40.47
CA SER A 188 30.20 -35.05 -41.05
C SER A 188 29.31 -34.30 -40.05
N VAL A 189 29.39 -34.64 -38.75
CA VAL A 189 28.55 -34.01 -37.70
C VAL A 189 29.41 -33.14 -36.79
N PHE A 190 29.24 -31.83 -36.89
CA PHE A 190 30.00 -30.84 -36.14
C PHE A 190 29.15 -30.24 -35.02
N HIS A 191 29.70 -30.14 -33.81
CA HIS A 191 29.14 -29.39 -32.70
C HIS A 191 29.75 -27.98 -32.68
N ASN A 192 28.94 -27.00 -32.98
CA ASN A 192 29.36 -25.61 -33.13
C ASN A 192 28.82 -24.78 -31.97
N LYS A 193 29.70 -24.09 -31.25
CA LYS A 193 29.30 -23.10 -30.25
C LYS A 193 28.96 -21.82 -30.98
N CYS A 194 27.65 -21.54 -31.07
CA CYS A 194 27.12 -20.37 -31.76
C CYS A 194 26.64 -19.33 -30.74
N ASN A 195 26.95 -18.09 -31.00
CA ASN A 195 26.43 -16.98 -30.21
C ASN A 195 25.11 -16.53 -30.83
N ILE A 196 24.00 -16.82 -30.17
CA ILE A 196 22.63 -16.64 -30.68
C ILE A 196 21.91 -15.60 -29.85
N LEU A 197 21.27 -14.67 -30.53
CA LEU A 197 20.35 -13.73 -29.87
C LEU A 197 19.05 -14.47 -29.57
N THR A 198 18.73 -14.61 -28.31
CA THR A 198 17.52 -15.29 -27.84
C THR A 198 16.82 -14.51 -26.77
N SER A 199 15.49 -14.58 -26.72
CA SER A 199 14.69 -14.12 -25.60
C SER A 199 14.60 -15.13 -24.46
N ASP A 200 14.93 -16.43 -24.71
CA ASP A 200 15.00 -17.47 -23.69
C ASP A 200 16.41 -17.53 -23.08
N HIS A 201 16.79 -16.49 -22.36
CA HIS A 201 18.07 -16.40 -21.65
C HIS A 201 17.85 -16.58 -20.13
N PRO A 202 18.90 -16.89 -19.34
CA PRO A 202 18.74 -17.20 -17.91
C PRO A 202 17.97 -16.16 -17.10
N GLU A 203 18.19 -14.87 -17.36
CA GLU A 203 17.47 -13.81 -16.64
C GLU A 203 15.96 -13.79 -16.98
N TRP A 204 15.57 -14.12 -18.23
CA TRP A 204 14.17 -14.26 -18.59
C TRP A 204 13.53 -15.49 -17.95
N GLN A 205 14.30 -16.60 -17.84
CA GLN A 205 13.85 -17.81 -17.15
C GLN A 205 13.61 -17.57 -15.65
N GLN A 206 14.41 -16.69 -15.02
CA GLN A 206 14.20 -16.25 -13.65
C GLN A 206 12.90 -15.42 -13.51
N LEU A 207 12.64 -14.52 -14.48
CA LEU A 207 11.39 -13.75 -14.52
C LEU A 207 10.17 -14.67 -14.76
N ASN A 208 10.31 -15.74 -15.57
CA ASN A 208 9.27 -16.75 -15.74
C ASN A 208 8.95 -17.48 -14.42
N TYR A 209 9.97 -17.77 -13.62
CA TYR A 209 9.78 -18.38 -12.29
C TYR A 209 8.97 -17.45 -11.37
N VAL A 210 9.30 -16.17 -11.33
CA VAL A 210 8.51 -15.20 -10.54
C VAL A 210 7.09 -15.06 -11.07
N LEU A 211 6.88 -15.15 -12.39
CA LEU A 211 5.54 -15.17 -12.97
C LEU A 211 4.72 -16.37 -12.47
N GLN A 212 5.34 -17.53 -12.35
CA GLN A 212 4.69 -18.71 -11.77
C GLN A 212 4.25 -18.44 -10.32
N LEU A 213 5.14 -17.90 -9.48
CA LEU A 213 4.84 -17.56 -8.10
C LEU A 213 3.71 -16.52 -8.00
N ALA A 214 3.74 -15.50 -8.87
CA ALA A 214 2.70 -14.47 -8.92
C ALA A 214 1.33 -15.06 -9.29
N ILE A 215 1.28 -16.01 -10.22
CA ILE A 215 0.06 -16.71 -10.60
C ILE A 215 -0.46 -17.57 -9.43
N GLU A 216 0.41 -18.29 -8.75
CA GLU A 216 0.05 -19.12 -7.58
C GLU A 216 -0.56 -18.26 -6.46
N GLU A 217 0.03 -17.08 -6.17
CA GLU A 217 -0.53 -16.16 -5.19
C GLU A 217 -1.89 -15.59 -5.62
N LEU A 218 -2.03 -15.19 -6.88
CA LEU A 218 -3.29 -14.64 -7.40
C LEU A 218 -4.42 -15.66 -7.44
N GLU A 219 -4.13 -16.95 -7.50
CA GLU A 219 -5.14 -18.01 -7.41
C GLU A 219 -5.39 -18.47 -5.96
N SER A 220 -4.56 -18.05 -5.02
CA SER A 220 -4.69 -18.43 -3.62
C SER A 220 -5.95 -17.85 -2.98
N GLN A 221 -6.37 -18.43 -1.85
CA GLN A 221 -7.50 -17.90 -1.07
C GLN A 221 -7.20 -16.54 -0.41
N ARG A 222 -5.93 -16.15 -0.30
CA ARG A 222 -5.48 -14.86 0.24
C ARG A 222 -5.80 -13.70 -0.69
N THR A 223 -5.88 -13.96 -1.98
CA THR A 223 -6.26 -12.96 -2.98
C THR A 223 -7.78 -12.77 -3.00
N PRO A 224 -8.28 -11.52 -2.93
CA PRO A 224 -9.72 -11.23 -2.96
C PRO A 224 -10.43 -11.82 -4.19
N LEU A 225 -11.64 -12.33 -3.98
CA LEU A 225 -12.43 -13.02 -5.03
C LEU A 225 -12.59 -12.16 -6.30
N ARG A 226 -12.82 -10.86 -6.12
CA ARG A 226 -12.97 -9.92 -7.24
C ARG A 226 -11.67 -9.81 -8.05
N THR A 227 -10.52 -9.68 -7.40
CA THR A 227 -9.22 -9.63 -8.04
C THR A 227 -8.98 -10.92 -8.84
N ARG A 228 -9.24 -12.08 -8.24
CA ARG A 228 -9.18 -13.37 -8.94
C ARG A 228 -10.06 -13.41 -10.19
N ALA A 229 -11.28 -12.89 -10.09
CA ALA A 229 -12.21 -12.84 -11.22
C ALA A 229 -11.72 -11.90 -12.34
N VAL A 230 -11.25 -10.71 -12.01
CA VAL A 230 -10.73 -9.72 -12.96
C VAL A 230 -9.52 -10.26 -13.73
N TYR A 231 -8.56 -10.88 -13.03
CA TYR A 231 -7.32 -11.37 -13.63
C TYR A 231 -7.42 -12.79 -14.20
N SER A 232 -8.54 -13.50 -14.04
CA SER A 232 -8.70 -14.91 -14.43
C SER A 232 -8.35 -15.19 -15.90
N SER A 233 -8.80 -14.36 -16.83
CA SER A 233 -8.51 -14.51 -18.25
C SER A 233 -7.03 -14.26 -18.58
N GLN A 234 -6.41 -13.29 -17.93
CA GLN A 234 -4.98 -12.98 -18.08
C GLN A 234 -4.11 -14.11 -17.51
N ILE A 235 -4.46 -14.61 -16.33
CA ILE A 235 -3.79 -15.76 -15.70
C ILE A 235 -3.86 -16.98 -16.61
N ALA A 236 -5.01 -17.29 -17.17
CA ALA A 236 -5.17 -18.43 -18.08
C ALA A 236 -4.26 -18.31 -19.32
N ARG A 237 -4.19 -17.12 -19.94
CA ARG A 237 -3.26 -16.86 -21.06
C ARG A 237 -1.80 -17.03 -20.65
N MET A 238 -1.42 -16.52 -19.48
CA MET A 238 -0.03 -16.62 -19.00
C MET A 238 0.37 -18.06 -18.68
N LYS A 239 -0.53 -18.86 -18.10
CA LYS A 239 -0.30 -20.29 -17.87
C LYS A 239 -0.04 -21.06 -19.16
N ILE A 240 -0.80 -20.77 -20.22
CA ILE A 240 -0.57 -21.39 -21.53
C ILE A 240 0.83 -21.04 -22.05
N LYS A 241 1.22 -19.78 -21.94
CA LYS A 241 2.54 -19.30 -22.37
C LYS A 241 3.70 -19.88 -21.56
N LEU A 242 3.49 -20.12 -20.26
CA LEU A 242 4.53 -20.69 -19.39
C LEU A 242 4.79 -22.17 -19.64
N ARG A 243 3.86 -22.94 -20.22
CA ARG A 243 4.01 -24.38 -20.46
C ARG A 243 5.27 -24.71 -21.26
N ASP A 244 5.61 -23.87 -22.24
CA ASP A 244 6.73 -24.08 -23.16
C ASP A 244 7.97 -23.26 -22.77
N LYS A 245 7.94 -22.55 -21.65
CA LYS A 245 9.03 -21.70 -21.18
C LYS A 245 9.78 -22.35 -20.01
N ARG A 246 11.08 -22.14 -19.99
CA ARG A 246 11.91 -22.57 -18.86
C ARG A 246 11.73 -21.61 -17.70
N CYS A 247 11.58 -22.15 -16.49
CA CYS A 247 11.58 -21.43 -15.23
C CYS A 247 12.82 -21.80 -14.43
N SER A 248 13.59 -20.80 -14.00
CA SER A 248 14.79 -21.00 -13.21
C SER A 248 14.59 -20.39 -11.82
N PRO A 249 14.47 -21.21 -10.75
CA PRO A 249 14.35 -20.72 -9.39
C PRO A 249 15.52 -19.82 -9.00
N ILE A 250 15.22 -18.76 -8.24
CA ILE A 250 16.20 -17.81 -7.73
C ILE A 250 15.64 -17.07 -6.52
N ASP A 251 16.51 -16.68 -5.59
CA ASP A 251 16.12 -15.91 -4.39
C ASP A 251 16.13 -14.40 -4.64
N GLN A 252 17.00 -13.94 -5.54
CA GLN A 252 17.10 -12.52 -5.89
C GLN A 252 17.60 -12.33 -7.33
N ILE A 253 16.92 -11.47 -8.09
CA ILE A 253 17.31 -11.14 -9.46
C ILE A 253 18.22 -9.91 -9.45
N LYS A 254 19.37 -10.01 -10.11
CA LYS A 254 20.34 -8.90 -10.19
C LYS A 254 19.84 -7.78 -11.09
N LEU A 255 19.77 -6.56 -10.54
CA LEU A 255 19.53 -5.34 -11.31
C LEU A 255 20.81 -4.90 -12.01
N ARG A 256 20.72 -4.55 -13.29
CA ARG A 256 21.86 -4.02 -14.07
C ARG A 256 21.54 -2.63 -14.56
N THR A 257 22.53 -1.77 -14.59
CA THR A 257 22.39 -0.39 -15.14
C THR A 257 22.02 -0.40 -16.62
N SER A 258 22.49 -1.41 -17.36
CA SER A 258 22.24 -1.60 -18.80
C SER A 258 20.88 -2.18 -19.14
N ASP A 259 20.10 -2.60 -18.16
CA ASP A 259 18.75 -3.14 -18.43
C ASP A 259 17.82 -2.03 -18.93
N PRO A 260 16.94 -2.31 -19.90
CA PRO A 260 15.88 -1.40 -20.29
C PRO A 260 14.99 -1.02 -19.10
N TYR A 261 14.42 0.17 -19.12
CA TYR A 261 13.60 0.69 -18.00
C TYR A 261 12.49 -0.26 -17.58
N ILE A 262 11.73 -0.80 -18.54
CA ILE A 262 10.64 -1.75 -18.29
C ILE A 262 11.15 -3.04 -17.63
N ILE A 263 12.34 -3.51 -18.00
CA ILE A 263 12.96 -4.71 -17.40
C ILE A 263 13.46 -4.41 -15.99
N LYS A 264 13.98 -3.20 -15.72
CA LYS A 264 14.35 -2.80 -14.36
C LYS A 264 13.14 -2.82 -13.44
N GLN A 265 12.05 -2.18 -13.86
CA GLN A 265 10.81 -2.19 -13.08
C GLN A 265 10.29 -3.61 -12.84
N LEU A 266 10.31 -4.46 -13.87
CA LEU A 266 9.89 -5.86 -13.74
C LEU A 266 10.77 -6.64 -12.75
N LYS A 267 12.09 -6.43 -12.76
CA LYS A 267 13.03 -7.05 -11.82
C LYS A 267 12.85 -6.53 -10.39
N GLU A 268 12.55 -5.26 -10.21
CA GLU A 268 12.25 -4.68 -8.89
C GLU A 268 10.99 -5.32 -8.28
N LEU A 269 9.91 -5.41 -9.06
CA LEU A 269 8.70 -6.10 -8.63
C LEU A 269 8.95 -7.60 -8.38
N ALA A 270 9.75 -8.24 -9.24
CA ALA A 270 10.14 -9.63 -9.05
C ALA A 270 10.85 -9.86 -7.71
N ASN A 271 11.80 -9.00 -7.36
CA ASN A 271 12.52 -9.10 -6.09
C ASN A 271 11.61 -8.88 -4.88
N ASN A 272 10.61 -8.00 -4.99
CA ASN A 272 9.62 -7.83 -3.92
C ASN A 272 8.79 -9.12 -3.73
N ILE A 273 8.33 -9.73 -4.82
CA ILE A 273 7.59 -11.01 -4.75
C ILE A 273 8.46 -12.12 -4.17
N LEU A 274 9.72 -12.23 -4.61
CA LEU A 274 10.67 -13.24 -4.11
C LEU A 274 10.94 -13.09 -2.61
N ARG A 275 11.14 -11.88 -2.10
CA ARG A 275 11.30 -11.61 -0.66
C ARG A 275 10.12 -12.14 0.16
N ASN A 276 8.93 -12.08 -0.38
CA ASN A 276 7.72 -12.54 0.30
C ASN A 276 7.49 -14.05 0.16
N SER A 277 8.03 -14.68 -0.89
CA SER A 277 7.90 -16.12 -1.13
C SER A 277 8.93 -16.96 -0.36
N THR A 278 10.11 -16.40 -0.11
CA THR A 278 11.14 -17.02 0.75
C THR A 278 10.76 -16.77 2.20
N ASN A 279 10.06 -17.57 2.89
CA ASN A 279 9.73 -17.63 4.34
C ASN A 279 10.29 -16.55 5.31
N GLU A 280 10.96 -15.53 4.83
CA GLU A 280 11.38 -14.33 5.57
C GLU A 280 10.20 -13.39 5.68
N LYS A 281 9.44 -13.54 6.75
CA LYS A 281 8.35 -12.63 7.08
C LYS A 281 8.95 -11.31 7.55
N LEU A 282 8.95 -10.31 6.70
CA LEU A 282 9.39 -8.97 7.05
C LEU A 282 8.27 -8.18 7.69
N ALA A 283 8.62 -7.34 8.66
CA ALA A 283 7.68 -6.33 9.14
C ALA A 283 7.29 -5.40 7.99
N TRP A 284 6.02 -5.00 7.96
CA TRP A 284 5.48 -4.20 6.88
C TRP A 284 4.50 -3.16 7.42
N ARG A 285 4.33 -2.08 6.67
CA ARG A 285 3.35 -1.04 6.93
C ARG A 285 2.76 -0.50 5.64
N MET A 286 1.58 0.09 5.74
CA MET A 286 0.91 0.81 4.66
C MET A 286 0.27 2.07 5.21
N ASP A 287 0.45 3.21 4.51
CA ASP A 287 -0.15 4.49 4.91
C ASP A 287 -1.64 4.52 4.53
N TYR A 288 -2.49 4.50 5.54
CA TYR A 288 -3.94 4.54 5.35
C TYR A 288 -4.48 5.95 5.03
N ALA A 289 -3.69 6.99 5.30
CA ALA A 289 -4.08 8.33 4.86
C ALA A 289 -3.96 8.45 3.34
N GLU A 290 -2.86 7.96 2.76
CA GLU A 290 -2.71 7.88 1.30
C GLU A 290 -3.77 6.96 0.67
N PHE A 291 -4.05 5.81 1.30
CA PHE A 291 -5.09 4.91 0.85
C PHE A 291 -6.47 5.58 0.86
N PHE A 292 -6.82 6.30 1.92
CA PHE A 292 -8.09 7.00 2.04
C PHE A 292 -8.21 8.12 1.00
N GLU A 293 -7.18 8.91 0.79
CA GLU A 293 -7.13 9.94 -0.25
C GLU A 293 -7.42 9.34 -1.65
N ARG A 294 -6.74 8.25 -2.02
CA ARG A 294 -6.96 7.55 -3.30
C ARG A 294 -8.38 6.99 -3.42
N TYR A 295 -8.90 6.46 -2.32
CA TYR A 295 -10.28 5.98 -2.28
C TYR A 295 -11.29 7.10 -2.53
N ILE A 296 -11.10 8.26 -1.94
CA ILE A 296 -11.94 9.43 -2.18
C ILE A 296 -11.83 9.92 -3.63
N GLN A 297 -10.62 10.00 -4.17
CA GLN A 297 -10.39 10.34 -5.59
C GLN A 297 -11.13 9.36 -6.51
N TYR A 298 -11.07 8.06 -6.24
CA TYR A 298 -11.80 7.04 -7.01
C TYR A 298 -13.33 7.25 -6.97
N LEU A 299 -13.90 7.48 -5.79
CA LEU A 299 -15.34 7.71 -5.64
C LEU A 299 -15.79 8.97 -6.39
N LEU A 300 -15.02 10.04 -6.28
CA LEU A 300 -15.34 11.33 -6.86
C LEU A 300 -15.11 11.38 -8.37
N SER A 301 -14.19 10.59 -8.91
CA SER A 301 -13.96 10.48 -10.35
C SER A 301 -15.23 10.06 -11.08
N ASP A 302 -15.92 9.02 -10.59
CA ASP A 302 -17.17 8.57 -11.18
C ASP A 302 -18.27 9.64 -11.09
N VAL A 303 -18.34 10.37 -9.97
CA VAL A 303 -19.33 11.45 -9.76
C VAL A 303 -19.03 12.62 -10.68
N SER A 304 -17.77 13.01 -10.83
CA SER A 304 -17.32 14.09 -11.70
C SER A 304 -17.68 13.80 -13.16
N LYS A 305 -17.40 12.59 -13.63
CA LYS A 305 -17.76 12.15 -14.99
C LYS A 305 -19.26 12.20 -15.26
N LYS A 306 -20.08 11.72 -14.32
CA LYS A 306 -21.55 11.78 -14.42
C LYS A 306 -22.08 13.22 -14.50
N LYS A 307 -21.39 14.17 -13.89
CA LYS A 307 -21.76 15.61 -13.89
C LYS A 307 -21.14 16.39 -15.06
N GLY A 308 -20.33 15.76 -15.91
CA GLY A 308 -19.58 16.46 -16.95
C GLY A 308 -18.59 17.49 -16.39
N ALA A 309 -18.02 17.22 -15.21
CA ALA A 309 -17.04 18.06 -14.56
C ALA A 309 -15.63 17.50 -14.81
N ARG A 310 -14.63 18.39 -14.88
CA ARG A 310 -13.21 18.03 -14.95
C ARG A 310 -12.67 17.86 -13.53
N GLU A 311 -11.92 16.80 -13.34
CA GLU A 311 -11.18 16.52 -12.11
C GLU A 311 -9.69 16.70 -12.29
N VAL A 312 -9.01 17.17 -11.25
CA VAL A 312 -7.57 17.26 -11.15
C VAL A 312 -7.16 16.75 -9.77
N ASN A 313 -6.44 15.64 -9.74
CA ASN A 313 -5.93 15.05 -8.51
C ASN A 313 -4.55 15.66 -8.19
N ASN A 314 -4.30 15.95 -6.93
CA ASN A 314 -3.04 16.47 -6.41
C ASN A 314 -2.46 17.65 -7.21
N PRO A 315 -3.25 18.71 -7.48
CA PRO A 315 -2.77 19.87 -8.24
C PRO A 315 -1.76 20.66 -7.43
N HIS A 316 -0.65 21.05 -8.04
CA HIS A 316 0.40 21.83 -7.41
C HIS A 316 0.18 23.33 -7.58
N TYR A 317 0.07 24.06 -6.48
CA TYR A 317 0.10 25.53 -6.44
C TYR A 317 1.49 26.00 -6.04
N SER A 318 2.29 26.44 -7.00
CA SER A 318 3.68 26.82 -6.78
C SER A 318 3.82 28.00 -5.85
N ILE A 319 4.68 27.90 -4.85
CA ILE A 319 5.08 29.00 -3.95
C ILE A 319 6.39 29.60 -4.48
N ARG A 320 6.36 30.89 -4.80
CA ARG A 320 7.54 31.62 -5.28
C ARG A 320 8.06 32.54 -4.18
N MET A 321 9.32 32.36 -3.79
CA MET A 321 10.00 33.20 -2.81
C MET A 321 11.32 33.71 -3.40
N ARG A 322 11.64 34.97 -3.20
CA ARG A 322 12.87 35.60 -3.70
C ARG A 322 14.11 35.01 -3.01
N ASN A 323 14.05 34.86 -1.69
CA ASN A 323 15.07 34.21 -0.86
C ASN A 323 14.41 33.10 -0.07
N ARG A 324 14.57 31.85 -0.54
CA ARG A 324 13.85 30.73 0.01
C ARG A 324 14.66 29.99 1.06
N PRO A 325 14.21 29.89 2.32
CA PRO A 325 14.85 29.04 3.30
C PRO A 325 14.58 27.55 3.01
N SER A 326 15.46 26.68 3.48
CA SER A 326 15.37 25.23 3.25
C SER A 326 14.10 24.56 3.79
N TRP A 327 13.48 25.15 4.81
CA TRP A 327 12.24 24.68 5.42
C TRP A 327 10.96 25.16 4.70
N ALA A 328 11.06 26.09 3.74
CA ALA A 328 9.89 26.60 3.05
C ALA A 328 9.32 25.60 2.04
N LEU A 329 7.99 25.51 1.99
CA LEU A 329 7.28 24.67 1.05
C LEU A 329 7.48 25.11 -0.40
N ASN A 330 7.55 24.15 -1.33
CA ASN A 330 7.66 24.39 -2.77
C ASN A 330 6.32 24.74 -3.40
N TYR A 331 5.27 24.15 -2.90
CA TYR A 331 3.91 24.22 -3.41
C TYR A 331 2.89 23.88 -2.30
N LEU A 332 1.66 24.22 -2.54
CA LEU A 332 0.50 23.71 -1.83
C LEU A 332 -0.19 22.69 -2.75
N GLU A 333 -0.73 21.64 -2.16
CA GLU A 333 -1.29 20.51 -2.90
C GLU A 333 -2.59 20.06 -2.21
N PRO A 334 -3.76 20.50 -2.69
CA PRO A 334 -5.04 19.92 -2.28
C PRO A 334 -5.18 18.52 -2.91
N ASP A 335 -5.88 17.62 -2.24
CA ASP A 335 -6.01 16.24 -2.69
C ASP A 335 -6.77 16.12 -4.02
N MET A 336 -7.79 16.98 -4.23
CA MET A 336 -8.55 17.00 -5.48
C MET A 336 -9.25 18.32 -5.72
N ILE A 337 -9.37 18.67 -6.99
CA ILE A 337 -10.19 19.77 -7.48
C ILE A 337 -11.17 19.25 -8.53
N ILE A 338 -12.45 19.62 -8.37
CA ILE A 338 -13.50 19.31 -9.36
C ILE A 338 -13.99 20.64 -9.94
N GLN A 339 -13.93 20.79 -11.26
CA GLN A 339 -14.27 22.02 -11.95
C GLN A 339 -15.35 21.80 -13.00
N LYS A 340 -16.35 22.69 -13.02
CA LYS A 340 -17.38 22.74 -14.07
C LYS A 340 -17.69 24.20 -14.40
N GLY A 341 -17.27 24.64 -15.59
CA GLY A 341 -17.36 26.05 -15.99
C GLY A 341 -16.53 26.96 -15.07
N ASP A 342 -17.18 27.95 -14.47
CA ASP A 342 -16.62 28.92 -13.52
C ASP A 342 -16.75 28.49 -12.04
N LYS A 343 -17.29 27.31 -11.79
CA LYS A 343 -17.49 26.73 -10.46
C LYS A 343 -16.41 25.70 -10.15
N GLN A 344 -15.96 25.75 -8.91
CA GLN A 344 -14.93 24.86 -8.42
C GLN A 344 -15.25 24.33 -7.04
N ILE A 345 -14.94 23.06 -6.85
CA ILE A 345 -15.01 22.36 -5.56
C ILE A 345 -13.62 21.87 -5.21
N VAL A 346 -13.14 22.30 -4.04
CA VAL A 346 -11.89 21.81 -3.46
C VAL A 346 -12.22 20.69 -2.50
N VAL A 347 -11.56 19.55 -2.64
CA VAL A 347 -11.75 18.39 -1.78
C VAL A 347 -10.43 18.08 -1.09
N ASP A 348 -10.52 17.81 0.20
CA ASP A 348 -9.37 17.46 1.04
C ASP A 348 -9.77 16.30 1.97
N ALA A 349 -9.10 15.16 1.82
CA ALA A 349 -9.40 13.92 2.53
C ALA A 349 -8.52 13.81 3.77
N LYS A 350 -9.14 13.66 4.93
CA LYS A 350 -8.46 13.61 6.21
C LYS A 350 -8.70 12.28 6.91
N TYR A 351 -7.70 11.39 6.92
CA TYR A 351 -7.78 10.15 7.69
C TYR A 351 -7.62 10.44 9.18
N LYS A 352 -8.70 10.95 9.79
CA LYS A 352 -8.78 11.33 11.20
C LYS A 352 -10.08 10.83 11.83
N SER A 353 -10.08 10.66 13.15
CA SER A 353 -11.22 10.12 13.88
C SER A 353 -12.23 11.20 14.36
N HIS A 354 -12.27 12.38 13.74
CA HIS A 354 -13.10 13.52 14.19
C HIS A 354 -14.58 13.15 14.30
N LEU A 355 -15.15 12.52 13.27
CA LEU A 355 -16.55 12.15 13.27
C LEU A 355 -16.90 11.05 14.30
N PHE A 356 -15.95 10.16 14.62
CA PHE A 356 -16.13 9.17 15.70
C PHE A 356 -16.08 9.77 17.10
N ASN A 357 -15.49 10.95 17.23
CA ASN A 357 -15.35 11.68 18.48
C ASN A 357 -16.32 12.88 18.57
N TRP A 358 -17.40 12.86 17.79
CA TRP A 358 -18.36 13.96 17.66
C TRP A 358 -18.78 14.58 18.99
N ASN A 359 -19.03 13.73 20.00
CA ASN A 359 -19.49 14.16 21.32
C ASN A 359 -18.35 14.39 22.33
N LYS A 360 -17.06 14.33 21.89
CA LYS A 360 -15.94 14.55 22.78
C LYS A 360 -15.50 16.01 22.70
N ASP A 361 -15.60 16.71 23.82
CA ASP A 361 -14.98 18.03 23.98
C ASP A 361 -13.51 17.88 24.34
N SER A 362 -12.63 17.99 23.34
CA SER A 362 -11.18 17.86 23.47
C SER A 362 -10.49 18.98 22.71
N GLU A 363 -9.62 19.70 23.38
CA GLU A 363 -8.84 20.78 22.75
C GLU A 363 -7.98 20.27 21.57
N ASP A 364 -7.44 19.05 21.68
CA ASP A 364 -6.65 18.44 20.61
C ASP A 364 -7.50 18.23 19.34
N ILE A 365 -8.77 17.81 19.48
CA ILE A 365 -9.69 17.65 18.35
C ILE A 365 -10.05 19.01 17.76
N LYS A 366 -10.32 20.02 18.60
CA LYS A 366 -10.61 21.38 18.14
C LYS A 366 -9.42 21.96 17.36
N GLU A 367 -8.20 21.80 17.87
CA GLU A 367 -7.00 22.35 17.24
C GLU A 367 -6.72 21.66 15.90
N THR A 368 -6.82 20.32 15.84
CA THR A 368 -6.63 19.58 14.60
C THR A 368 -7.73 19.89 13.57
N PHE A 369 -8.98 20.09 13.98
CA PHE A 369 -10.07 20.53 13.10
C PHE A 369 -9.87 21.97 12.60
N ARG A 370 -9.41 22.89 13.47
CA ARG A 370 -9.03 24.25 13.09
C ARG A 370 -7.97 24.23 11.98
N HIS A 371 -6.97 23.36 12.11
CA HIS A 371 -5.92 23.18 11.11
C HIS A 371 -6.49 22.73 9.76
N ASP A 372 -7.42 21.75 9.77
CA ASP A 372 -8.07 21.26 8.56
C ASP A 372 -8.90 22.37 7.88
N LEU A 373 -9.63 23.16 8.67
CA LEU A 373 -10.38 24.32 8.16
C LEU A 373 -9.46 25.38 7.54
N HIS A 374 -8.37 25.75 8.23
CA HIS A 374 -7.42 26.72 7.69
C HIS A 374 -6.81 26.23 6.37
N GLN A 375 -6.44 24.98 6.29
CA GLN A 375 -5.85 24.38 5.09
C GLN A 375 -6.80 24.44 3.90
N ILE A 376 -8.04 23.97 4.07
CA ILE A 376 -9.00 23.95 2.96
C ILE A 376 -9.45 25.36 2.55
N LEU A 377 -9.57 26.30 3.49
CA LEU A 377 -9.86 27.70 3.20
C LEU A 377 -8.72 28.36 2.42
N ALA A 378 -7.45 28.05 2.77
CA ALA A 378 -6.30 28.52 2.01
C ALA A 378 -6.34 28.01 0.56
N TYR A 379 -6.66 26.75 0.34
CA TYR A 379 -6.81 26.19 -1.01
C TYR A 379 -7.94 26.87 -1.79
N CYS A 380 -9.07 27.15 -1.15
CA CYS A 380 -10.17 27.89 -1.77
C CYS A 380 -9.79 29.32 -2.15
N SER A 381 -8.91 29.97 -1.38
CA SER A 381 -8.51 31.36 -1.64
C SER A 381 -7.64 31.54 -2.87
N LEU A 382 -6.88 30.49 -3.26
CA LEU A 382 -5.93 30.53 -4.37
C LEU A 382 -6.58 30.53 -5.76
N ASN A 383 -7.86 30.24 -5.84
CA ASN A 383 -8.59 30.15 -7.09
C ASN A 383 -9.42 31.39 -7.32
N GLY A 384 -9.27 32.04 -8.48
CA GLY A 384 -9.99 33.26 -8.87
C GLY A 384 -11.49 33.08 -9.16
N MET A 385 -12.08 31.94 -8.81
CA MET A 385 -13.46 31.57 -9.10
C MET A 385 -14.47 32.29 -8.18
N THR A 386 -15.63 32.64 -8.72
CA THR A 386 -16.68 33.38 -8.01
C THR A 386 -17.48 32.54 -7.02
N GLN A 387 -17.62 31.23 -7.29
CA GLN A 387 -18.30 30.29 -6.40
C GLN A 387 -17.32 29.18 -5.94
N LYS A 388 -17.08 29.17 -4.64
CA LYS A 388 -16.16 28.26 -3.98
C LYS A 388 -16.92 27.37 -3.01
N GLN A 389 -16.82 26.09 -3.22
CA GLN A 389 -17.27 25.07 -2.28
C GLN A 389 -16.08 24.27 -1.81
N ALA A 390 -16.01 23.98 -0.53
CA ALA A 390 -15.00 23.16 0.07
C ALA A 390 -15.64 21.89 0.64
N ILE A 391 -14.96 20.76 0.52
CA ILE A 391 -15.39 19.49 1.08
C ILE A 391 -14.23 18.90 1.87
N LEU A 392 -14.40 18.77 3.19
CA LEU A 392 -13.54 17.99 4.07
C LEU A 392 -14.13 16.57 4.19
N VAL A 393 -13.36 15.57 3.84
CA VAL A 393 -13.81 14.18 3.88
C VAL A 393 -13.09 13.44 4.99
N TYR A 394 -13.85 12.74 5.83
CA TYR A 394 -13.36 11.92 6.93
C TYR A 394 -13.87 10.48 6.81
N PRO A 395 -13.12 9.48 7.28
CA PRO A 395 -13.65 8.13 7.39
C PRO A 395 -14.72 8.06 8.48
N PHE A 396 -15.80 7.30 8.20
CA PHE A 396 -16.88 7.08 9.16
C PHE A 396 -17.56 5.73 8.89
N SER A 397 -18.44 5.28 9.79
CA SER A 397 -19.17 4.01 9.63
C SER A 397 -20.22 4.06 8.52
N ASP A 398 -20.79 5.23 8.30
CA ASP A 398 -21.87 5.49 7.35
C ASP A 398 -21.66 6.81 6.61
N PHE A 399 -22.41 7.00 5.52
CA PHE A 399 -22.38 8.30 4.83
C PHE A 399 -23.13 9.35 5.64
N ILE A 400 -22.44 10.42 6.04
CA ILE A 400 -23.03 11.60 6.67
C ILE A 400 -22.51 12.87 6.00
N CYS A 401 -23.28 13.94 6.05
CA CYS A 401 -22.88 15.23 5.51
C CYS A 401 -23.37 16.36 6.43
N HIS A 402 -22.43 17.15 6.92
CA HIS A 402 -22.70 18.33 7.74
C HIS A 402 -22.23 19.59 7.01
N GLU A 403 -23.06 20.63 7.06
CA GLU A 403 -22.69 21.91 6.51
C GLU A 403 -22.10 22.81 7.61
N VAL A 404 -20.87 23.28 7.36
CA VAL A 404 -20.17 24.24 8.20
C VAL A 404 -20.18 25.58 7.50
N LYS A 405 -20.84 26.59 8.08
CA LYS A 405 -20.88 27.95 7.56
C LYS A 405 -19.95 28.85 8.37
N ILE A 406 -19.04 29.50 7.69
CA ILE A 406 -18.09 30.44 8.30
C ILE A 406 -18.45 31.82 7.85
N TYR A 407 -18.84 32.65 8.81
CA TYR A 407 -19.24 34.02 8.57
C TYR A 407 -18.14 35.02 8.93
N SER A 408 -17.89 35.97 8.05
CA SER A 408 -17.04 37.10 8.34
C SER A 408 -17.91 38.29 8.76
N SER A 409 -17.73 38.75 9.99
CA SER A 409 -18.38 39.98 10.48
C SER A 409 -17.86 41.26 9.81
N VAL A 410 -16.67 41.17 9.20
CA VAL A 410 -15.99 42.32 8.57
C VAL A 410 -16.40 42.47 7.10
N THR A 411 -16.54 41.41 6.36
CA THR A 411 -16.73 41.41 4.90
C THR A 411 -18.13 40.97 4.47
N THR A 412 -19.03 40.63 5.41
CA THR A 412 -20.36 40.04 5.14
C THR A 412 -20.30 38.80 4.20
N SER A 413 -19.13 38.20 4.06
CA SER A 413 -18.92 37.02 3.22
C SER A 413 -19.17 35.73 4.00
N GLU A 414 -19.77 34.76 3.33
CA GLU A 414 -20.01 33.43 3.84
C GLU A 414 -19.16 32.43 3.03
N VAL A 415 -18.44 31.53 3.73
CA VAL A 415 -17.79 30.42 3.12
C VAL A 415 -18.46 29.15 3.61
N LYS A 416 -18.88 28.32 2.66
CA LYS A 416 -19.52 27.03 2.92
C LYS A 416 -18.49 25.89 2.79
N VAL A 417 -18.33 25.14 3.88
CA VAL A 417 -17.52 23.93 3.92
C VAL A 417 -18.45 22.77 4.23
N LEU A 418 -18.43 21.72 3.42
CA LEU A 418 -19.11 20.47 3.70
C LEU A 418 -18.16 19.53 4.41
N MET A 419 -18.58 18.99 5.54
CA MET A 419 -17.88 17.93 6.26
C MET A 419 -18.60 16.61 6.00
N VAL A 420 -17.93 15.71 5.28
CA VAL A 420 -18.52 14.47 4.78
C VAL A 420 -17.85 13.27 5.44
N GLY A 421 -18.64 12.39 6.05
CA GLY A 421 -18.19 11.09 6.54
C GLY A 421 -18.45 10.02 5.49
N ILE A 422 -17.44 9.20 5.20
CA ILE A 422 -17.50 8.16 4.17
C ILE A 422 -17.08 6.80 4.74
N PRO A 423 -17.92 5.75 4.57
CA PRO A 423 -17.54 4.39 4.95
C PRO A 423 -16.55 3.78 3.97
N MET A 424 -15.54 3.12 4.53
CA MET A 424 -14.53 2.40 3.77
C MET A 424 -14.93 0.92 3.60
N VAL A 425 -16.12 0.66 3.08
CA VAL A 425 -16.70 -0.67 2.95
C VAL A 425 -17.20 -0.90 1.53
N LYS A 426 -16.77 -1.98 0.88
CA LYS A 426 -17.02 -2.27 -0.54
C LYS A 426 -18.51 -2.29 -0.91
N ASN A 427 -19.34 -2.92 -0.09
CA ASN A 427 -20.77 -3.06 -0.36
C ASN A 427 -21.54 -1.72 -0.30
N LYS A 428 -20.95 -0.65 0.29
CA LYS A 428 -21.54 0.68 0.37
C LYS A 428 -21.09 1.64 -0.73
N ILE A 429 -20.19 1.23 -1.63
CA ILE A 429 -19.58 2.12 -2.63
C ILE A 429 -20.61 2.80 -3.53
N GLU A 430 -21.56 2.05 -4.08
CA GLU A 430 -22.56 2.61 -4.99
C GLU A 430 -23.57 3.53 -4.26
N GLU A 431 -23.90 3.22 -3.02
CA GLU A 431 -24.67 4.10 -2.15
C GLU A 431 -23.92 5.42 -1.91
N VAL A 432 -22.64 5.34 -1.54
CA VAL A 432 -21.79 6.51 -1.29
C VAL A 432 -21.66 7.36 -2.56
N LYS A 433 -21.44 6.77 -3.73
CA LYS A 433 -21.40 7.50 -5.00
C LYS A 433 -22.71 8.24 -5.30
N THR A 434 -23.84 7.59 -5.01
CA THR A 434 -25.16 8.20 -5.18
C THR A 434 -25.33 9.41 -4.25
N ARG A 435 -25.00 9.26 -2.98
CA ARG A 435 -25.05 10.36 -1.99
C ARG A 435 -24.08 11.50 -2.32
N LEU A 436 -22.85 11.18 -2.73
CA LEU A 436 -21.89 12.21 -3.18
C LEU A 436 -22.41 12.96 -4.40
N ASN A 437 -23.09 12.28 -5.32
CA ASN A 437 -23.72 12.91 -6.48
C ASN A 437 -24.83 13.89 -6.10
N GLU A 438 -25.53 13.66 -4.98
CA GLU A 438 -26.53 14.60 -4.43
C GLU A 438 -25.87 15.81 -3.77
N VAL A 439 -24.79 15.58 -3.02
CA VAL A 439 -24.05 16.60 -2.26
C VAL A 439 -23.26 17.54 -3.18
N ILE A 440 -22.62 17.00 -4.21
CA ILE A 440 -21.85 17.75 -5.21
C ILE A 440 -22.82 18.40 -6.19
N ASN A 441 -23.21 19.65 -5.94
CA ASN A 441 -24.14 20.37 -6.79
C ASN A 441 -23.49 21.61 -7.40
N PHE A 442 -23.45 21.67 -8.73
CA PHE A 442 -23.00 22.83 -9.49
C PHE A 442 -24.18 23.77 -9.87
N ASP A 443 -25.42 23.37 -9.62
CA ASP A 443 -26.59 24.17 -9.92
C ASP A 443 -27.07 24.92 -8.67
N ASN A 444 -27.35 26.22 -8.78
CA ASN A 444 -27.74 27.11 -7.67
C ASN A 444 -29.15 26.86 -7.12
N LYS A 445 -29.76 25.69 -7.35
CA LYS A 445 -31.06 25.37 -6.77
C LYS A 445 -30.87 24.66 -5.43
N CYS A 446 -30.88 25.41 -4.35
CA CYS A 446 -31.05 24.90 -3.00
C CYS A 446 -32.38 24.14 -2.91
N HIS A 447 -32.35 22.85 -3.02
CA HIS A 447 -33.40 22.00 -2.50
C HIS A 447 -33.08 21.69 -1.04
N HIS A 448 -33.64 22.53 -0.13
CA HIS A 448 -33.72 22.16 1.27
C HIS A 448 -34.56 20.88 1.41
N LYS A 449 -33.90 19.74 1.44
CA LYS A 449 -34.39 18.59 2.18
C LYS A 449 -33.42 18.35 3.33
N GLN A 450 -33.80 18.86 4.49
CA GLN A 450 -33.24 18.43 5.75
C GLN A 450 -33.43 16.92 5.86
N VAL A 451 -32.36 16.20 5.78
CA VAL A 451 -32.31 14.84 6.33
C VAL A 451 -31.81 15.00 7.76
N LEU A 452 -32.76 15.25 8.65
CA LEU A 452 -32.60 15.06 10.08
C LEU A 452 -32.57 13.56 10.37
N VAL A 453 -31.50 13.08 10.97
CA VAL A 453 -31.51 11.94 11.92
C VAL A 453 -30.73 12.39 13.14
#